data_e6bb5e7054b9e4ad026cc14463fe45b4
#
_entry.id   e6bb5e7054b9e4ad026cc14463fe45b4
#
_cell.length_a   1.000
_cell.length_b   1.000
_cell.length_c   1.000
_cell.angle_alpha   90.00
_cell.angle_beta   90.00
_cell.angle_gamma   90.00
#
_symmetry.space_group_name_H-M   'P 1'
#
loop_
_entity.id
_entity.type
_entity.pdbx_description
1 polymer ?
#
loop_
_entity_poly.entity_id
_entity_poly.type
_entity_poly.pdbx_seq_one_letter_code
_entity_poly.pdbx_strand_id
1 'polypeptide(L)'
;MKHLFRTAVLLVPAMLMFSFSSKAQNIQLHYDFQRGCATSTIEMFRPDNGGSTFFFVDLDYSPKVTGAYFEISRELNFWQDTDLSWLSAHLEYNGGLNTQAGSFNNCWLGGLTYSGHSKDWSKTWSISAMYKAIPGTVDVLGKCQMHNFQITGVWNLDFFNHWLSFNGFLDFWREMRPWQGTEFIFLTEPQLWVNLKNIKGWENINLSLGTEMEISANFVGKGFHVMPTLAAKWTF
;
A
#
# COMPACT_ATOMS: atom_id res chain seq x y z
N MET A 1 -19.43 21.65 -22.84
CA MET A 1 -19.09 21.46 -21.42
C MET A 1 -20.16 20.75 -20.59
N LYS A 2 -21.47 20.94 -20.80
CA LYS A 2 -22.53 20.26 -20.00
C LYS A 2 -22.69 18.75 -20.27
N HIS A 3 -22.22 18.22 -21.39
CA HIS A 3 -22.34 16.78 -21.72
C HIS A 3 -21.21 15.93 -21.12
N LEU A 4 -20.01 16.46 -20.93
CA LEU A 4 -18.88 15.75 -20.29
C LEU A 4 -19.14 15.47 -18.79
N PHE A 5 -19.81 16.38 -18.10
CA PHE A 5 -20.13 16.20 -16.66
C PHE A 5 -21.19 15.11 -16.41
N ARG A 6 -22.12 14.89 -17.36
CA ARG A 6 -23.13 13.82 -17.21
C ARG A 6 -22.55 12.42 -17.43
N THR A 7 -21.53 12.29 -18.25
CA THR A 7 -20.88 10.99 -18.54
C THR A 7 -19.95 10.55 -17.40
N ALA A 8 -19.28 11.52 -16.75
CA ALA A 8 -18.42 11.24 -15.59
C ALA A 8 -19.21 10.80 -14.35
N VAL A 9 -20.42 11.35 -14.13
CA VAL A 9 -21.28 11.00 -12.99
C VAL A 9 -21.92 9.61 -13.16
N LEU A 10 -22.05 9.08 -14.38
CA LEU A 10 -22.59 7.73 -14.65
C LEU A 10 -21.52 6.63 -14.62
N LEU A 11 -20.23 6.96 -14.73
CA LEU A 11 -19.13 5.99 -14.66
C LEU A 11 -18.80 5.58 -13.21
N VAL A 12 -18.99 6.47 -12.25
CA VAL A 12 -18.73 6.18 -10.83
C VAL A 12 -19.68 5.12 -10.25
N PRO A 13 -21.02 5.17 -10.46
CA PRO A 13 -21.91 4.11 -9.99
C PRO A 13 -21.80 2.81 -10.81
N ALA A 14 -21.35 2.82 -12.05
CA ALA A 14 -21.13 1.61 -12.85
C ALA A 14 -19.91 0.81 -12.37
N MET A 15 -18.86 1.46 -11.84
CA MET A 15 -17.73 0.78 -11.18
C MET A 15 -18.13 0.13 -9.85
N LEU A 16 -19.16 0.64 -9.17
CA LEU A 16 -19.66 0.08 -7.90
C LEU A 16 -20.58 -1.15 -8.08
N MET A 17 -21.00 -1.47 -9.31
CA MET A 17 -21.88 -2.62 -9.56
C MET A 17 -21.15 -3.92 -9.95
N PHE A 18 -19.84 -3.92 -10.03
CA PHE A 18 -19.09 -5.17 -10.10
C PHE A 18 -18.95 -5.72 -8.69
N SER A 19 -19.96 -6.48 -8.25
CA SER A 19 -19.91 -7.33 -7.07
C SER A 19 -18.88 -8.43 -7.28
N PHE A 20 -17.60 -8.07 -7.17
CA PHE A 20 -16.56 -9.08 -7.03
C PHE A 20 -16.67 -9.62 -5.61
N SER A 21 -17.01 -10.88 -5.49
CA SER A 21 -17.07 -11.63 -4.23
C SER A 21 -15.65 -11.83 -3.63
N SER A 22 -14.86 -10.78 -3.56
CA SER A 22 -13.56 -10.77 -2.91
C SER A 22 -13.65 -9.97 -1.62
N LYS A 23 -13.55 -10.66 -0.49
CA LYS A 23 -13.60 -10.06 0.86
C LYS A 23 -12.30 -9.30 1.24
N ALA A 24 -11.48 -8.93 0.27
CA ALA A 24 -10.19 -8.29 0.47
C ALA A 24 -10.13 -6.85 -0.06
N GLN A 25 -11.29 -6.19 -0.18
CA GLN A 25 -11.39 -4.78 -0.49
C GLN A 25 -11.74 -4.00 0.77
N ASN A 26 -11.06 -2.91 1.01
CA ASN A 26 -11.37 -2.06 2.16
C ASN A 26 -11.20 -0.57 1.83
N ILE A 27 -11.86 0.24 2.64
CA ILE A 27 -11.66 1.69 2.69
C ILE A 27 -11.22 2.01 4.11
N GLN A 28 -10.17 2.80 4.22
CA GLN A 28 -9.63 3.26 5.50
C GLN A 28 -9.70 4.78 5.56
N LEU A 29 -9.86 5.31 6.76
CA LEU A 29 -9.72 6.73 7.07
C LEU A 29 -8.78 6.86 8.26
N HIS A 30 -7.68 7.54 8.05
CA HIS A 30 -6.63 7.80 9.02
C HIS A 30 -6.61 9.27 9.41
N TYR A 31 -6.38 9.58 10.67
CA TYR A 31 -6.04 10.93 11.13
C TYR A 31 -4.61 10.92 11.65
N ASP A 32 -3.74 11.67 10.98
CA ASP A 32 -2.34 11.80 11.34
C ASP A 32 -2.18 12.93 12.37
N PHE A 33 -1.67 12.57 13.55
CA PHE A 33 -1.50 13.52 14.64
C PHE A 33 -0.33 14.49 14.43
N GLN A 34 0.67 14.13 13.63
CA GLN A 34 1.81 15.01 13.36
C GLN A 34 1.52 15.96 12.21
N ARG A 35 0.94 15.47 11.13
CA ARG A 35 0.56 16.29 9.98
C ARG A 35 -0.72 17.11 10.24
N GLY A 36 -1.53 16.71 11.23
CA GLY A 36 -2.81 17.36 11.55
C GLY A 36 -3.83 17.26 10.42
N CYS A 37 -3.77 16.21 9.62
CA CYS A 37 -4.62 16.00 8.46
C CYS A 37 -5.14 14.57 8.39
N ALA A 38 -6.14 14.36 7.54
CA ALA A 38 -6.68 13.04 7.26
C ALA A 38 -6.13 12.47 5.95
N THR A 39 -6.00 11.15 5.88
CA THR A 39 -5.73 10.38 4.68
C THR A 39 -6.81 9.31 4.53
N SER A 40 -7.37 9.14 3.35
CA SER A 40 -8.21 7.97 3.04
C SER A 40 -7.48 7.03 2.09
N THR A 41 -7.51 5.74 2.43
CA THR A 41 -6.93 4.66 1.63
C THR A 41 -8.03 3.78 1.06
N ILE A 42 -7.97 3.48 -0.23
CA ILE A 42 -8.75 2.43 -0.88
C ILE A 42 -7.77 1.33 -1.25
N GLU A 43 -8.01 0.13 -0.73
CA GLU A 43 -7.09 -0.99 -0.88
C GLU A 43 -7.82 -2.23 -1.40
N MET A 44 -7.16 -3.00 -2.25
CA MET A 44 -7.63 -4.30 -2.73
C MET A 44 -6.49 -5.30 -2.80
N PHE A 45 -6.73 -6.49 -2.25
CA PHE A 45 -5.92 -7.68 -2.51
C PHE A 45 -6.81 -8.75 -3.15
N ARG A 46 -6.39 -9.30 -4.30
CA ARG A 46 -7.14 -10.33 -5.02
C ARG A 46 -6.22 -11.45 -5.48
N PRO A 47 -6.30 -12.64 -4.87
CA PRO A 47 -5.66 -13.85 -5.38
C PRO A 47 -6.43 -14.41 -6.58
N ASP A 48 -5.72 -15.09 -7.48
CA ASP A 48 -6.27 -15.83 -8.62
C ASP A 48 -5.34 -17.00 -9.01
N ASN A 49 -5.74 -17.78 -10.03
CA ASN A 49 -4.97 -18.95 -10.47
C ASN A 49 -3.59 -18.63 -11.08
N GLY A 50 -3.29 -17.38 -11.35
CA GLY A 50 -1.99 -16.93 -11.87
C GLY A 50 -1.14 -16.20 -10.84
N GLY A 51 -1.63 -16.10 -9.59
CA GLY A 51 -0.96 -15.39 -8.50
C GLY A 51 -1.88 -14.43 -7.75
N SER A 52 -1.50 -13.16 -7.58
CA SER A 52 -2.33 -12.16 -6.90
C SER A 52 -2.12 -10.75 -7.45
N THR A 53 -3.14 -9.93 -7.34
CA THR A 53 -3.07 -8.48 -7.62
C THR A 53 -3.32 -7.72 -6.34
N PHE A 54 -2.49 -6.74 -6.07
CA PHE A 54 -2.67 -5.79 -4.98
C PHE A 54 -2.66 -4.37 -5.54
N PHE A 55 -3.49 -3.50 -5.04
CA PHE A 55 -3.34 -2.06 -5.24
C PHE A 55 -3.88 -1.30 -4.04
N PHE A 56 -3.38 -0.09 -3.86
CA PHE A 56 -4.02 0.91 -3.02
C PHE A 56 -3.91 2.31 -3.63
N VAL A 57 -4.78 3.17 -3.15
CA VAL A 57 -4.79 4.61 -3.47
C VAL A 57 -4.97 5.38 -2.17
N ASP A 58 -4.04 6.27 -1.89
CA ASP A 58 -4.12 7.23 -0.79
C ASP A 58 -4.54 8.60 -1.29
N LEU A 59 -5.42 9.24 -0.55
CA LEU A 59 -5.82 10.63 -0.76
C LEU A 59 -5.60 11.42 0.53
N ASP A 60 -4.69 12.39 0.48
CA ASP A 60 -4.43 13.31 1.60
C ASP A 60 -5.34 14.52 1.56
N TYR A 61 -5.83 14.96 2.72
CA TYR A 61 -6.77 16.09 2.84
C TYR A 61 -6.22 17.20 3.74
N SER A 62 -6.24 18.48 3.24
CA SER A 62 -5.90 19.68 4.03
C SER A 62 -6.51 20.95 3.44
N PRO A 63 -7.77 21.32 3.70
CA PRO A 63 -8.99 20.52 3.87
C PRO A 63 -9.48 19.88 2.57
N LYS A 64 -8.90 20.24 1.41
CA LYS A 64 -9.15 19.62 0.09
C LYS A 64 -8.17 18.49 -0.13
N VAL A 65 -8.38 17.70 -1.17
CA VAL A 65 -7.38 16.73 -1.61
C VAL A 65 -6.11 17.47 -2.01
N THR A 66 -5.02 17.21 -1.32
CA THR A 66 -3.69 17.81 -1.53
C THR A 66 -2.67 16.85 -2.09
N GLY A 67 -2.91 15.54 -1.95
CA GLY A 67 -2.09 14.47 -2.47
C GLY A 67 -2.94 13.30 -2.93
N ALA A 68 -2.44 12.59 -3.92
CA ALA A 68 -2.94 11.30 -4.36
C ALA A 68 -1.73 10.44 -4.69
N TYR A 69 -1.60 9.28 -4.04
CA TYR A 69 -0.56 8.31 -4.30
C TYR A 69 -1.19 6.95 -4.56
N PHE A 70 -0.63 6.17 -5.46
CA PHE A 70 -1.11 4.82 -5.68
C PHE A 70 0.02 3.86 -6.03
N GLU A 71 -0.20 2.62 -5.68
CA GLU A 71 0.60 1.49 -6.09
C GLU A 71 -0.29 0.41 -6.67
N ILE A 72 0.23 -0.30 -7.65
CA ILE A 72 -0.37 -1.52 -8.16
C ILE A 72 0.72 -2.55 -8.38
N SER A 73 0.52 -3.74 -7.83
CA SER A 73 1.45 -4.86 -7.99
C SER A 73 0.76 -6.13 -8.46
N ARG A 74 1.53 -6.96 -9.13
CA ARG A 74 1.13 -8.26 -9.61
C ARG A 74 2.18 -9.30 -9.24
N GLU A 75 1.76 -10.31 -8.48
CA GLU A 75 2.50 -11.54 -8.30
C GLU A 75 2.12 -12.52 -9.40
N LEU A 76 3.10 -13.03 -10.14
CA LEU A 76 2.93 -14.06 -11.14
C LEU A 76 3.44 -15.39 -10.59
N ASN A 77 2.53 -16.33 -10.36
CA ASN A 77 2.80 -17.65 -9.85
C ASN A 77 1.95 -18.70 -10.57
N PHE A 78 2.28 -18.94 -11.85
CA PHE A 78 1.60 -19.95 -12.67
C PHE A 78 1.91 -21.39 -12.26
N TRP A 79 2.86 -21.58 -11.32
CA TRP A 79 3.34 -22.85 -10.77
C TRP A 79 2.95 -23.08 -9.32
N GLN A 80 1.88 -22.42 -8.86
CA GLN A 80 1.42 -22.49 -7.47
C GLN A 80 1.01 -23.90 -7.00
N ASP A 81 0.76 -24.83 -7.94
CA ASP A 81 0.47 -26.25 -7.66
C ASP A 81 1.74 -27.13 -7.61
N THR A 82 2.92 -26.54 -7.55
CA THR A 82 4.21 -27.22 -7.50
C THR A 82 4.97 -26.95 -6.19
N ASP A 83 6.12 -27.60 -6.01
CA ASP A 83 7.03 -27.35 -4.87
C ASP A 83 7.60 -25.92 -4.84
N LEU A 84 7.42 -25.14 -5.90
CA LEU A 84 7.83 -23.73 -5.98
C LEU A 84 6.67 -22.75 -5.71
N SER A 85 5.57 -23.22 -5.13
CA SER A 85 4.38 -22.41 -4.82
C SER A 85 4.68 -21.19 -3.94
N TRP A 86 5.75 -21.22 -3.17
CA TRP A 86 6.24 -20.15 -2.31
C TRP A 86 6.97 -19.03 -3.05
N LEU A 87 7.29 -19.19 -4.34
CA LEU A 87 8.04 -18.23 -5.15
C LEU A 87 7.14 -17.63 -6.23
N SER A 88 7.13 -16.32 -6.38
CA SER A 88 6.48 -15.61 -7.48
C SER A 88 7.42 -14.61 -8.15
N ALA A 89 7.09 -14.25 -9.39
CA ALA A 89 7.67 -13.10 -10.05
C ALA A 89 6.83 -11.85 -9.74
N HIS A 90 7.46 -10.79 -9.29
CA HIS A 90 6.84 -9.52 -8.87
C HIS A 90 6.97 -8.46 -9.95
N LEU A 91 5.88 -7.75 -10.23
CA LEU A 91 5.84 -6.54 -11.05
C LEU A 91 5.02 -5.48 -10.32
N GLU A 92 5.54 -4.24 -10.25
CA GLU A 92 4.88 -3.16 -9.54
C GLU A 92 5.10 -1.81 -10.24
N TYR A 93 4.10 -0.95 -10.12
CA TYR A 93 4.15 0.44 -10.53
C TYR A 93 3.62 1.35 -9.41
N ASN A 94 4.37 2.41 -9.11
CA ASN A 94 4.02 3.42 -8.12
C ASN A 94 4.03 4.80 -8.76
N GLY A 95 3.08 5.66 -8.34
CA GLY A 95 3.00 7.02 -8.84
C GLY A 95 2.03 7.88 -8.04
N GLY A 96 2.01 9.17 -8.34
CA GLY A 96 1.10 10.07 -7.65
C GLY A 96 1.29 11.54 -7.98
N LEU A 97 0.46 12.34 -7.33
CA LEU A 97 0.41 13.79 -7.45
C LEU A 97 0.35 14.44 -6.07
N ASN A 98 0.99 15.59 -5.94
CA ASN A 98 0.90 16.43 -4.76
C ASN A 98 0.74 17.89 -5.20
N THR A 99 -0.16 18.63 -4.56
CA THR A 99 -0.45 20.02 -4.95
C THR A 99 0.71 20.99 -4.71
N GLN A 100 1.69 20.61 -3.88
CA GLN A 100 2.87 21.42 -3.58
C GLN A 100 4.09 21.01 -4.42
N ALA A 101 4.29 19.69 -4.57
CA ALA A 101 5.47 19.13 -5.24
C ALA A 101 5.21 18.77 -6.72
N GLY A 102 3.95 18.74 -7.16
CA GLY A 102 3.58 18.28 -8.50
C GLY A 102 3.50 16.76 -8.60
N SER A 103 3.87 16.19 -9.75
CA SER A 103 3.89 14.74 -9.94
C SER A 103 5.09 14.12 -9.24
N PHE A 104 4.87 12.97 -8.55
CA PHE A 104 5.97 12.12 -8.09
C PHE A 104 6.64 11.44 -9.27
N ASN A 105 7.92 11.13 -9.13
CA ASN A 105 8.60 10.28 -10.11
C ASN A 105 7.94 8.91 -10.16
N ASN A 106 7.62 8.45 -11.37
CA ASN A 106 7.11 7.09 -11.56
C ASN A 106 8.17 6.08 -11.14
N CYS A 107 7.74 5.04 -10.42
CA CYS A 107 8.60 3.91 -10.08
C CYS A 107 8.08 2.65 -10.76
N TRP A 108 9.01 1.88 -11.34
CA TRP A 108 8.74 0.56 -11.89
C TRP A 108 9.60 -0.44 -11.15
N LEU A 109 8.97 -1.47 -10.59
CA LEU A 109 9.67 -2.51 -9.86
C LEU A 109 9.46 -3.87 -10.52
N GLY A 110 10.48 -4.69 -10.49
CA GLY A 110 10.40 -6.07 -10.96
C GLY A 110 11.41 -6.93 -10.23
N GLY A 111 10.96 -8.12 -9.80
CA GLY A 111 11.80 -8.97 -8.98
C GLY A 111 11.15 -10.31 -8.65
N LEU A 112 11.54 -10.86 -7.52
CA LEU A 112 11.04 -12.12 -6.99
C LEU A 112 10.51 -11.93 -5.59
N THR A 113 9.43 -12.63 -5.29
CA THR A 113 8.80 -12.66 -3.96
C THR A 113 8.83 -14.08 -3.40
N TYR A 114 9.27 -14.21 -2.15
CA TYR A 114 9.13 -15.40 -1.33
C TYR A 114 7.95 -15.20 -0.38
N SER A 115 6.97 -16.11 -0.40
CA SER A 115 5.76 -16.03 0.42
C SER A 115 5.61 -17.25 1.33
N GLY A 116 5.07 -17.01 2.52
CA GLY A 116 4.77 -18.05 3.49
C GLY A 116 3.49 -17.79 4.26
N HIS A 117 2.94 -18.84 4.86
CA HIS A 117 1.72 -18.77 5.66
C HIS A 117 1.67 -19.85 6.74
N SER A 118 0.87 -19.62 7.80
CA SER A 118 0.50 -20.64 8.76
C SER A 118 -0.47 -21.65 8.14
N LYS A 119 -0.59 -22.85 8.77
CA LYS A 119 -1.48 -23.91 8.26
C LYS A 119 -2.95 -23.48 8.15
N ASP A 120 -3.39 -22.60 9.02
CA ASP A 120 -4.76 -22.07 9.13
C ASP A 120 -4.95 -20.73 8.37
N TRP A 121 -3.91 -20.27 7.67
CA TRP A 121 -3.89 -18.98 6.95
C TRP A 121 -4.15 -17.75 7.82
N SER A 122 -4.16 -17.89 9.13
CA SER A 122 -4.29 -16.75 10.04
C SER A 122 -3.06 -15.84 10.03
N LYS A 123 -1.94 -16.34 9.52
CA LYS A 123 -0.68 -15.59 9.40
C LYS A 123 -0.12 -15.78 8.01
N THR A 124 0.05 -14.68 7.29
CA THR A 124 0.71 -14.66 5.98
C THR A 124 1.84 -13.62 5.98
N TRP A 125 2.87 -13.87 5.22
CA TRP A 125 3.99 -12.96 5.08
C TRP A 125 4.70 -13.18 3.75
N SER A 126 5.37 -12.15 3.26
CA SER A 126 6.22 -12.23 2.07
C SER A 126 7.45 -11.34 2.19
N ILE A 127 8.47 -11.68 1.42
CA ILE A 127 9.68 -10.87 1.25
C ILE A 127 9.97 -10.81 -0.24
N SER A 128 10.07 -9.59 -0.78
CA SER A 128 10.38 -9.31 -2.18
C SER A 128 11.75 -8.67 -2.32
N ALA A 129 12.51 -9.09 -3.32
CA ALA A 129 13.76 -8.45 -3.72
C ALA A 129 13.62 -7.97 -5.16
N MET A 130 13.71 -6.66 -5.38
CA MET A 130 13.32 -6.03 -6.63
C MET A 130 14.38 -5.08 -7.16
N TYR A 131 14.51 -5.06 -8.47
CA TYR A 131 15.08 -3.93 -9.20
C TYR A 131 14.03 -2.81 -9.22
N LYS A 132 14.45 -1.57 -8.89
CA LYS A 132 13.60 -0.39 -8.88
C LYS A 132 14.12 0.64 -9.88
N ALA A 133 13.34 0.93 -10.88
CA ALA A 133 13.62 2.00 -11.84
C ALA A 133 12.83 3.27 -11.45
N ILE A 134 13.55 4.39 -11.31
CA ILE A 134 12.96 5.71 -11.01
C ILE A 134 13.40 6.67 -12.13
N PRO A 135 12.70 6.71 -13.29
CA PRO A 135 13.05 7.58 -14.39
C PRO A 135 13.03 9.05 -13.97
N GLY A 136 13.99 9.81 -14.47
CA GLY A 136 14.12 11.25 -14.18
C GLY A 136 14.95 11.58 -12.94
N THR A 137 15.36 10.60 -12.13
CA THR A 137 16.25 10.86 -10.99
C THR A 137 17.68 11.13 -11.46
N VAL A 138 18.26 12.21 -10.96
CA VAL A 138 19.64 12.62 -11.23
C VAL A 138 20.36 13.00 -9.93
N ASP A 139 21.68 12.86 -9.92
CA ASP A 139 22.53 13.37 -8.84
C ASP A 139 22.79 14.89 -8.97
N VAL A 140 23.60 15.42 -8.06
CA VAL A 140 23.98 16.86 -8.03
C VAL A 140 24.74 17.31 -9.27
N LEU A 141 25.31 16.39 -10.04
CA LEU A 141 26.05 16.65 -11.29
C LEU A 141 25.18 16.42 -12.53
N GLY A 142 23.89 16.12 -12.36
CA GLY A 142 22.95 15.81 -13.45
C GLY A 142 23.12 14.40 -14.04
N LYS A 143 23.90 13.51 -13.41
CA LYS A 143 24.07 12.14 -13.86
C LYS A 143 22.85 11.30 -13.50
N CYS A 144 22.35 10.52 -14.45
CA CYS A 144 21.20 9.64 -14.26
C CYS A 144 21.42 8.65 -13.10
N GLN A 145 20.40 8.57 -12.20
CA GLN A 145 20.37 7.71 -11.02
C GLN A 145 19.09 6.84 -10.99
N MET A 146 18.59 6.45 -12.17
CA MET A 146 17.32 5.74 -12.26
C MET A 146 17.38 4.27 -11.82
N HIS A 147 18.56 3.67 -11.75
CA HIS A 147 18.76 2.24 -11.45
C HIS A 147 18.96 2.04 -9.95
N ASN A 148 18.01 1.40 -9.30
CA ASN A 148 17.99 1.21 -7.87
C ASN A 148 17.53 -0.21 -7.52
N PHE A 149 17.44 -0.52 -6.24
CA PHE A 149 16.82 -1.74 -5.70
C PHE A 149 15.86 -1.40 -4.59
N GLN A 150 14.95 -2.35 -4.31
CA GLN A 150 14.05 -2.32 -3.16
C GLN A 150 13.93 -3.72 -2.57
N ILE A 151 13.87 -3.78 -1.25
CA ILE A 151 13.49 -4.97 -0.49
C ILE A 151 12.22 -4.61 0.25
N THR A 152 11.16 -5.41 0.07
CA THR A 152 9.87 -5.23 0.71
C THR A 152 9.53 -6.45 1.54
N GLY A 153 9.13 -6.25 2.78
CA GLY A 153 8.52 -7.27 3.63
C GLY A 153 7.06 -6.90 3.88
N VAL A 154 6.13 -7.86 3.74
CA VAL A 154 4.71 -7.66 4.03
C VAL A 154 4.24 -8.72 5.01
N TRP A 155 3.38 -8.36 5.95
CA TRP A 155 2.76 -9.31 6.88
C TRP A 155 1.29 -9.01 7.11
N ASN A 156 0.52 -10.07 7.34
CA ASN A 156 -0.85 -10.02 7.80
C ASN A 156 -1.06 -11.13 8.83
N LEU A 157 -1.24 -10.77 10.09
CA LEU A 157 -1.28 -11.67 11.22
C LEU A 157 -2.58 -11.45 12.00
N ASP A 158 -3.45 -12.46 12.01
CA ASP A 158 -4.67 -12.46 12.79
C ASP A 158 -4.48 -13.22 14.09
N PHE A 159 -5.04 -12.67 15.18
CA PHE A 159 -4.96 -13.21 16.53
C PHE A 159 -6.36 -13.31 17.14
N PHE A 160 -6.50 -14.21 18.14
CA PHE A 160 -7.70 -14.34 18.96
C PHE A 160 -8.97 -14.53 18.13
N ASN A 161 -8.95 -15.47 17.16
CA ASN A 161 -10.07 -15.72 16.22
C ASN A 161 -10.47 -14.43 15.46
N HIS A 162 -9.50 -13.74 14.88
CA HIS A 162 -9.66 -12.51 14.10
C HIS A 162 -10.20 -11.28 14.91
N TRP A 163 -10.14 -11.31 16.25
CA TRP A 163 -10.43 -10.12 17.04
C TRP A 163 -9.42 -9.01 16.80
N LEU A 164 -8.17 -9.39 16.62
CA LEU A 164 -7.06 -8.48 16.44
C LEU A 164 -6.31 -8.86 15.16
N SER A 165 -6.09 -7.89 14.28
CA SER A 165 -5.25 -8.05 13.09
C SER A 165 -4.06 -7.10 13.22
N PHE A 166 -2.85 -7.63 12.99
CA PHE A 166 -1.61 -6.88 12.88
C PHE A 166 -1.05 -7.08 11.48
N ASN A 167 -1.11 -6.05 10.67
CA ASN A 167 -0.64 -6.09 9.29
C ASN A 167 0.24 -4.88 8.99
N GLY A 168 0.89 -4.89 7.84
CA GLY A 168 1.73 -3.80 7.40
C GLY A 168 2.82 -4.25 6.46
N PHE A 169 3.69 -3.32 6.17
CA PHE A 169 4.84 -3.56 5.30
C PHE A 169 6.11 -2.89 5.86
N LEU A 170 7.22 -3.28 5.29
CA LEU A 170 8.54 -2.69 5.49
C LEU A 170 9.22 -2.58 4.14
N ASP A 171 9.67 -1.39 3.80
CA ASP A 171 10.45 -1.10 2.60
C ASP A 171 11.83 -0.57 2.95
N PHE A 172 12.81 -1.09 2.24
CA PHE A 172 14.17 -0.56 2.22
C PHE A 172 14.62 -0.43 0.77
N TRP A 173 14.93 0.82 0.35
CA TRP A 173 15.37 1.03 -1.02
C TRP A 173 16.47 2.07 -1.15
N ARG A 174 17.15 2.03 -2.29
CA ARG A 174 18.06 3.09 -2.71
C ARG A 174 17.29 4.10 -3.58
N GLU A 175 17.43 5.37 -3.27
CA GLU A 175 16.98 6.49 -4.09
C GLU A 175 17.82 7.71 -3.77
N MET A 176 18.54 8.22 -4.79
CA MET A 176 19.35 9.42 -4.63
C MET A 176 18.43 10.64 -4.39
N ARG A 177 18.60 11.29 -3.25
CA ARG A 177 17.91 12.53 -2.86
C ARG A 177 18.93 13.65 -2.63
N PRO A 178 19.41 14.33 -3.69
CA PRO A 178 20.50 15.32 -3.60
C PRO A 178 20.17 16.47 -2.64
N TRP A 179 18.90 16.90 -2.59
CA TRP A 179 18.43 17.97 -1.69
C TRP A 179 18.49 17.63 -0.21
N GLN A 180 18.50 16.34 0.13
CA GLN A 180 18.65 15.86 1.52
C GLN A 180 20.07 15.36 1.82
N GLY A 181 20.84 15.04 0.77
CA GLY A 181 22.14 14.38 0.88
C GLY A 181 22.02 12.93 1.37
N THR A 182 20.98 12.22 0.95
CA THR A 182 20.69 10.82 1.34
C THR A 182 20.51 9.93 0.11
N GLU A 183 20.78 8.64 0.26
CA GLU A 183 20.64 7.63 -0.79
C GLU A 183 19.81 6.43 -0.39
N PHE A 184 19.66 6.17 0.92
CA PHE A 184 18.94 5.00 1.41
C PHE A 184 17.75 5.46 2.22
N ILE A 185 16.62 4.81 1.95
CA ILE A 185 15.34 5.12 2.56
C ILE A 185 14.81 3.85 3.20
N PHE A 186 14.28 4.01 4.39
CA PHE A 186 13.54 3.01 5.13
C PHE A 186 12.16 3.55 5.42
N LEU A 187 11.15 2.71 5.22
CA LEU A 187 9.75 2.98 5.55
C LEU A 187 9.11 1.71 6.08
N THR A 188 8.34 1.82 7.14
CA THR A 188 7.44 0.74 7.59
C THR A 188 6.17 1.35 8.17
N GLU A 189 5.04 0.69 7.89
CA GLU A 189 3.73 1.12 8.34
C GLU A 189 2.99 -0.05 9.02
N PRO A 190 3.40 -0.44 10.25
CA PRO A 190 2.64 -1.40 11.03
C PRO A 190 1.27 -0.84 11.41
N GLN A 191 0.24 -1.65 11.18
CA GLN A 191 -1.16 -1.37 11.48
C GLN A 191 -1.69 -2.37 12.51
N LEU A 192 -2.44 -1.89 13.48
CA LEU A 192 -3.12 -2.73 14.47
C LEU A 192 -4.62 -2.44 14.45
N TRP A 193 -5.44 -3.47 14.24
CA TRP A 193 -6.89 -3.36 14.06
C TRP A 193 -7.64 -4.23 15.05
N VAL A 194 -8.67 -3.66 15.68
CA VAL A 194 -9.70 -4.37 16.45
C VAL A 194 -10.92 -4.54 15.56
N ASN A 195 -11.31 -5.78 15.28
CA ASN A 195 -12.38 -6.13 14.36
C ASN A 195 -13.73 -6.21 15.10
N LEU A 196 -14.58 -5.21 14.94
CA LEU A 196 -15.82 -5.04 15.71
C LEU A 196 -16.88 -6.08 15.36
N LYS A 197 -16.81 -6.72 14.18
CA LYS A 197 -17.72 -7.83 13.81
C LYS A 197 -17.70 -9.02 14.77
N ASN A 198 -16.66 -9.14 15.59
CA ASN A 198 -16.53 -10.20 16.59
C ASN A 198 -17.29 -9.88 17.90
N ILE A 199 -17.85 -8.68 18.05
CA ILE A 199 -18.75 -8.32 19.16
C ILE A 199 -20.10 -8.98 18.92
N LYS A 200 -20.64 -9.68 19.93
CA LYS A 200 -21.95 -10.31 19.85
C LYS A 200 -23.04 -9.29 19.48
N GLY A 201 -23.77 -9.56 18.40
CA GLY A 201 -24.79 -8.68 17.84
C GLY A 201 -24.28 -7.69 16.78
N TRP A 202 -22.96 -7.72 16.49
CA TRP A 202 -22.31 -6.85 15.48
C TRP A 202 -21.72 -7.65 14.31
N GLU A 203 -22.11 -8.91 14.14
CA GLU A 203 -21.53 -9.85 13.16
C GLU A 203 -21.60 -9.35 11.70
N ASN A 204 -22.55 -8.45 11.43
CA ASN A 204 -22.73 -7.82 10.11
C ASN A 204 -22.02 -6.46 9.96
N ILE A 205 -21.28 -6.01 10.98
CA ILE A 205 -20.58 -4.73 10.97
C ILE A 205 -19.12 -4.97 10.59
N ASN A 206 -18.79 -4.75 9.33
CA ASN A 206 -17.43 -4.92 8.79
C ASN A 206 -16.49 -3.76 9.13
N LEU A 207 -16.67 -3.14 10.30
CA LEU A 207 -15.88 -2.03 10.79
C LEU A 207 -14.76 -2.55 11.69
N SER A 208 -13.56 -2.02 11.47
CA SER A 208 -12.42 -2.16 12.39
C SER A 208 -11.96 -0.77 12.83
N LEU A 209 -11.53 -0.66 14.08
CA LEU A 209 -10.90 0.53 14.60
C LEU A 209 -9.44 0.20 14.93
N GLY A 210 -8.54 1.13 14.67
CA GLY A 210 -7.12 0.83 14.82
C GLY A 210 -6.21 2.03 14.71
N THR A 211 -4.97 1.71 14.47
CA THR A 211 -3.88 2.68 14.31
C THR A 211 -2.91 2.17 13.26
N GLU A 212 -2.30 3.09 12.56
CA GLU A 212 -1.12 2.88 11.74
C GLU A 212 0.00 3.77 12.27
N MET A 213 1.20 3.30 12.17
CA MET A 213 2.37 4.06 12.57
C MET A 213 3.37 4.11 11.43
N GLU A 214 3.45 5.25 10.72
CA GLU A 214 4.55 5.45 9.78
C GLU A 214 5.85 5.62 10.57
N ILE A 215 6.80 4.74 10.35
CA ILE A 215 8.15 4.80 10.90
C ILE A 215 9.11 4.86 9.72
N SER A 216 9.82 5.95 9.58
CA SER A 216 10.65 6.14 8.41
C SER A 216 12.03 6.73 8.74
N ALA A 217 13.00 6.45 7.85
CA ALA A 217 14.29 7.14 7.84
C ALA A 217 14.56 7.65 6.42
N ASN A 218 14.82 8.96 6.33
CA ASN A 218 15.07 9.68 5.08
C ASN A 218 13.90 9.68 4.08
N PHE A 219 12.69 9.30 4.49
CA PHE A 219 11.49 9.30 3.66
C PHE A 219 10.78 10.66 3.65
N VAL A 220 10.20 11.07 4.78
CA VAL A 220 9.52 12.40 4.92
C VAL A 220 10.52 13.54 4.87
N GLY A 221 11.72 13.29 5.39
CA GLY A 221 12.83 14.23 5.48
C GLY A 221 14.09 13.49 5.89
N LYS A 222 15.20 14.21 6.04
CA LYS A 222 16.46 13.62 6.52
C LYS A 222 16.32 13.17 7.97
N GLY A 223 16.73 11.95 8.28
CA GLY A 223 16.74 11.38 9.63
C GLY A 223 15.54 10.48 9.89
N PHE A 224 15.28 10.21 11.18
CA PHE A 224 14.27 9.26 11.64
C PHE A 224 12.98 10.00 12.03
N HIS A 225 11.83 9.47 11.59
CA HIS A 225 10.50 10.03 11.83
C HIS A 225 9.54 8.93 12.29
N VAL A 226 8.58 9.30 13.14
CA VAL A 226 7.50 8.42 13.60
C VAL A 226 6.21 9.21 13.58
N MET A 227 5.22 8.79 12.79
CA MET A 227 3.95 9.48 12.59
C MET A 227 2.79 8.52 12.90
N PRO A 228 2.24 8.57 14.13
CA PRO A 228 1.11 7.73 14.51
C PRO A 228 -0.21 8.30 13.98
N THR A 229 -1.12 7.40 13.61
CA THR A 229 -2.49 7.73 13.19
C THR A 229 -3.52 7.07 14.10
N LEU A 230 -4.74 7.58 14.10
CA LEU A 230 -5.95 6.87 14.53
C LEU A 230 -6.78 6.56 13.29
N ALA A 231 -7.30 5.35 13.18
CA ALA A 231 -7.92 4.92 11.93
C ALA A 231 -9.20 4.11 12.12
N ALA A 232 -10.06 4.18 11.11
CA ALA A 232 -11.22 3.33 10.93
C ALA A 232 -11.13 2.65 9.56
N LYS A 233 -11.46 1.35 9.49
CA LYS A 233 -11.44 0.54 8.27
C LYS A 233 -12.77 -0.17 8.09
N TRP A 234 -13.34 -0.05 6.89
CA TRP A 234 -14.50 -0.81 6.45
C TRP A 234 -14.08 -1.83 5.40
N THR A 235 -14.37 -3.10 5.63
CA THR A 235 -14.07 -4.21 4.70
C THR A 235 -15.37 -4.66 4.00
N PHE A 236 -15.32 -4.84 2.67
CA PHE A 236 -16.47 -5.24 1.85
C PHE A 236 -16.63 -6.76 1.73
#